data_487352e8dcde1bf7d0cba265cf10a29f
#
_entry.id   487352e8dcde1bf7d0cba265cf10a29f
#
_cell.length_a   1.000
_cell.length_b   1.000
_cell.length_c   1.000
_cell.angle_alpha   90.00
_cell.angle_beta   90.00
_cell.angle_gamma   90.00
#
_symmetry.space_group_name_H-M   'P 1'
#
loop_
_entity.id
_entity.type
_entity.pdbx_description
1 polymer ?
#
loop_
_entity_poly.entity_id
_entity_poly.type
_entity_poly.pdbx_seq_one_letter_code
_entity_poly.pdbx_strand_id
1 'polypeptide(L)'
;MSFYKGNYIDDGRSVRSFNLRTNPNRMLSYKRLRILLHRLDAQGRRIPFTIRFVSLKDGQLIEWRNVVCTSRNPKKRTHTFLSTESHNYRTVKDILILMVDDYKITVD
;
A
#
# COMPACT_ATOMS: atom_id res chain seq x y z
N MET A 1 19.50 3.38 -6.92
CA MET A 1 19.58 2.01 -6.42
C MET A 1 18.40 1.72 -5.52
N SER A 2 17.88 0.53 -5.62
CA SER A 2 16.78 0.12 -4.77
C SER A 2 17.30 -0.68 -3.58
N PHE A 3 16.92 -0.30 -2.37
CA PHE A 3 17.17 -1.11 -1.19
C PHE A 3 16.36 -2.39 -1.19
N TYR A 4 15.29 -2.38 -1.94
CA TYR A 4 14.33 -3.46 -1.96
C TYR A 4 14.46 -4.24 -3.25
N LYS A 5 15.69 -4.48 -3.60
CA LYS A 5 16.02 -5.31 -4.74
C LYS A 5 15.57 -6.72 -4.43
N GLY A 6 14.86 -7.30 -5.35
CA GLY A 6 14.47 -8.67 -5.23
C GLY A 6 13.02 -8.83 -4.86
N ASN A 7 12.77 -9.58 -3.83
CA ASN A 7 11.49 -10.22 -3.62
C ASN A 7 10.60 -9.47 -2.65
N TYR A 8 9.32 -9.58 -2.87
CA TYR A 8 8.30 -9.17 -1.93
C TYR A 8 7.29 -10.28 -1.75
N ILE A 9 6.55 -10.22 -0.65
CA ILE A 9 5.58 -11.23 -0.29
C ILE A 9 4.19 -10.64 -0.45
N ASP A 10 3.32 -11.33 -1.18
CA ASP A 10 1.93 -10.96 -1.36
C ASP A 10 1.08 -11.86 -0.48
N ASP A 11 0.83 -11.42 0.75
CA ASP A 11 -0.03 -12.10 1.72
C ASP A 11 0.37 -13.56 1.93
N GLY A 12 1.67 -13.82 2.05
CA GLY A 12 2.19 -15.17 2.28
C GLY A 12 2.31 -16.03 1.05
N ARG A 13 1.99 -15.51 -0.12
CA ARG A 13 2.11 -16.25 -1.37
C ARG A 13 3.53 -16.15 -1.92
N SER A 14 3.69 -16.79 -3.08
CA SER A 14 4.98 -16.76 -3.75
C SER A 14 5.46 -15.34 -3.95
N VAL A 15 6.75 -15.22 -3.93
CA VAL A 15 7.44 -13.94 -3.98
C VAL A 15 7.80 -13.63 -5.42
N ARG A 16 7.65 -12.37 -5.80
CA ARG A 16 8.16 -11.90 -7.07
C ARG A 16 8.76 -10.52 -6.88
N SER A 17 9.71 -10.19 -7.71
CA SER A 17 10.29 -8.86 -7.69
C SER A 17 9.37 -7.88 -8.40
N PHE A 18 9.45 -6.63 -8.01
CA PHE A 18 8.77 -5.57 -8.72
C PHE A 18 9.67 -4.34 -8.78
N ASN A 19 9.34 -3.47 -9.71
CA ASN A 19 10.11 -2.26 -9.94
C ASN A 19 9.41 -1.08 -9.25
N LEU A 20 10.15 -0.33 -8.44
CA LEU A 20 9.62 0.85 -7.79
C LEU A 20 9.58 2.07 -8.71
N ARG A 21 10.11 1.96 -9.92
CA ARG A 21 9.99 3.04 -10.88
C ARG A 21 8.54 3.24 -11.24
N THR A 22 8.16 4.49 -11.36
CA THR A 22 6.82 4.84 -11.76
C THR A 22 6.89 6.01 -12.73
N ASN A 23 5.83 6.16 -13.50
CA ASN A 23 5.70 7.33 -14.35
C ASN A 23 5.70 8.59 -13.47
N PRO A 24 6.56 9.59 -13.76
CA PRO A 24 6.58 10.83 -12.96
C PRO A 24 5.21 11.49 -12.82
N ASN A 25 4.33 11.28 -13.79
CA ASN A 25 2.98 11.83 -13.73
C ASN A 25 2.06 11.06 -12.79
N ARG A 26 2.53 9.94 -12.26
CA ARG A 26 1.76 9.11 -11.33
C ARG A 26 2.38 9.13 -9.95
N MET A 27 2.81 10.29 -9.52
CA MET A 27 3.29 10.51 -8.17
C MET A 27 2.19 11.13 -7.35
N LEU A 28 2.06 10.68 -6.12
CA LEU A 28 1.04 11.14 -5.20
C LEU A 28 1.69 11.63 -3.93
N SER A 29 1.37 12.85 -3.53
CA SER A 29 1.90 13.37 -2.28
C SER A 29 1.33 12.60 -1.09
N TYR A 30 2.11 12.54 -0.03
CA TYR A 30 1.69 11.90 1.20
C TYR A 30 0.37 12.48 1.72
N LYS A 31 0.17 13.78 1.56
CA LYS A 31 -1.05 14.44 2.01
C LYS A 31 -2.29 13.95 1.26
N ARG A 32 -2.14 13.51 0.02
CA ARG A 32 -3.26 13.02 -0.80
C ARG A 32 -3.45 11.52 -0.70
N LEU A 33 -2.55 10.83 -0.04
CA LEU A 33 -2.63 9.38 0.14
C LEU A 33 -3.99 8.96 0.68
N ARG A 34 -4.47 9.66 1.69
CA ARG A 34 -5.73 9.32 2.34
C ARG A 34 -6.92 9.37 1.39
N ILE A 35 -6.92 10.32 0.46
CA ILE A 35 -8.01 10.46 -0.51
C ILE A 35 -8.05 9.21 -1.39
N LEU A 36 -6.89 8.76 -1.83
CA LEU A 36 -6.80 7.57 -2.68
C LEU A 36 -7.21 6.31 -1.94
N LEU A 37 -6.80 6.18 -0.67
CA LEU A 37 -7.09 4.99 0.12
C LEU A 37 -8.57 4.83 0.45
N HIS A 38 -9.32 5.91 0.47
CA HIS A 38 -10.73 5.89 0.87
C HIS A 38 -11.69 6.16 -0.28
N ARG A 39 -11.25 5.92 -1.52
CA ARG A 39 -12.13 6.10 -2.68
C ARG A 39 -13.34 5.17 -2.60
N LEU A 40 -14.47 5.69 -3.08
CA LEU A 40 -15.69 4.91 -3.16
C LEU A 40 -16.16 4.85 -4.62
N ASP A 41 -16.83 3.76 -4.96
CA ASP A 41 -17.46 3.64 -6.27
C ASP A 41 -18.83 4.35 -6.29
N ALA A 42 -19.53 4.26 -7.41
CA ALA A 42 -20.82 4.93 -7.57
C ALA A 42 -21.88 4.42 -6.59
N GLN A 43 -21.72 3.22 -6.07
CA GLN A 43 -22.63 2.61 -5.10
C GLN A 43 -22.21 2.88 -3.65
N GLY A 44 -21.17 3.66 -3.44
CA GLY A 44 -20.66 3.96 -2.10
C GLY A 44 -19.81 2.88 -1.49
N ARG A 45 -19.37 1.90 -2.27
CA ARG A 45 -18.50 0.84 -1.78
C ARG A 45 -17.04 1.22 -1.97
N ARG A 46 -16.19 0.71 -1.11
CA ARG A 46 -14.75 0.96 -1.21
C ARG A 46 -14.19 0.28 -2.44
N ILE A 47 -13.33 0.99 -3.16
CA ILE A 47 -12.66 0.45 -4.35
C ILE A 47 -11.38 -0.23 -3.90
N PRO A 48 -11.23 -1.55 -4.13
CA PRO A 48 -9.99 -2.24 -3.78
C PRO A 48 -8.81 -1.72 -4.59
N PHE A 49 -7.63 -1.81 -4.00
CA PHE A 49 -6.40 -1.36 -4.63
C PHE A 49 -5.26 -2.31 -4.27
N THR A 50 -4.12 -2.11 -4.92
CA THR A 50 -2.88 -2.82 -4.60
C THR A 50 -1.99 -1.87 -3.83
N ILE A 51 -1.48 -2.33 -2.68
CA ILE A 51 -0.56 -1.56 -1.86
C ILE A 51 0.80 -2.26 -1.86
N ARG A 52 1.87 -1.46 -1.92
CA ARG A 52 3.24 -1.94 -1.78
C ARG A 52 3.89 -1.19 -0.63
N PHE A 53 4.39 -1.93 0.32
CA PHE A 53 4.94 -1.32 1.54
C PHE A 53 6.07 -2.19 2.10
N VAL A 54 6.80 -1.61 3.04
CA VAL A 54 7.87 -2.31 3.74
C VAL A 54 7.34 -2.85 5.05
N SER A 55 7.60 -4.13 5.30
CA SER A 55 7.27 -4.75 6.58
C SER A 55 8.29 -4.34 7.63
N LEU A 56 7.82 -3.77 8.74
CA LEU A 56 8.70 -3.43 9.85
C LEU A 56 9.36 -4.66 10.46
N LYS A 57 8.67 -5.78 10.43
CA LYS A 57 9.11 -6.98 11.12
C LYS A 57 10.40 -7.53 10.52
N ASP A 58 10.52 -7.53 9.20
CA ASP A 58 11.63 -8.17 8.53
C ASP A 58 12.24 -7.33 7.41
N GLY A 59 11.76 -6.11 7.22
CA GLY A 59 12.27 -5.20 6.20
C GLY A 59 11.97 -5.61 4.78
N GLN A 60 11.10 -6.58 4.57
CA GLN A 60 10.80 -7.06 3.23
C GLN A 60 9.76 -6.18 2.55
N LEU A 61 9.85 -6.14 1.22
CA LEU A 61 8.81 -5.53 0.40
C LEU A 61 7.63 -6.46 0.31
N ILE A 62 6.45 -5.90 0.54
CA ILE A 62 5.20 -6.64 0.45
C ILE A 62 4.32 -5.97 -0.59
N GLU A 63 3.80 -6.76 -1.50
CA GLU A 63 2.73 -6.34 -2.39
C GLU A 63 1.46 -7.06 -1.95
N TRP A 64 0.44 -6.27 -1.67
CA TRP A 64 -0.84 -6.81 -1.23
C TRP A 64 -1.93 -6.32 -2.17
N ARG A 65 -2.56 -7.23 -2.88
CA ARG A 65 -3.56 -6.92 -3.89
C ARG A 65 -4.97 -7.06 -3.33
N ASN A 66 -5.88 -6.33 -3.95
CA ASN A 66 -7.31 -6.37 -3.61
C ASN A 66 -7.54 -6.12 -2.14
N VAL A 67 -7.00 -5.03 -1.65
CA VAL A 67 -7.18 -4.61 -0.27
C VAL A 67 -7.99 -3.32 -0.21
N VAL A 68 -8.64 -3.12 0.91
CA VAL A 68 -9.33 -1.88 1.22
C VAL A 68 -8.82 -1.35 2.55
N CYS A 69 -8.88 -0.04 2.73
CA CYS A 69 -8.51 0.58 3.99
C CYS A 69 -9.75 0.59 4.89
N THR A 70 -9.64 -0.01 6.06
CA THR A 70 -10.77 -0.11 7.00
C THR A 70 -10.74 0.96 8.06
N SER A 71 -9.56 1.44 8.45
CA SER A 71 -9.44 2.45 9.49
C SER A 71 -8.08 3.12 9.44
N ARG A 72 -7.95 4.21 10.16
CA ARG A 72 -6.68 4.88 10.32
C ARG A 72 -6.52 5.35 11.75
N ASN A 73 -5.28 5.48 12.19
CA ASN A 73 -4.94 6.07 13.47
C ASN A 73 -4.05 7.28 13.24
N PRO A 74 -4.60 8.50 13.30
CA PRO A 74 -3.81 9.70 13.03
C PRO A 74 -2.66 9.93 14.01
N LYS A 75 -2.84 9.55 15.26
CA LYS A 75 -1.79 9.70 16.27
C LYS A 75 -0.57 8.86 15.97
N LYS A 76 -0.80 7.61 15.57
CA LYS A 76 0.29 6.68 15.25
C LYS A 76 0.70 6.76 13.79
N ARG A 77 -0.04 7.50 12.99
CA ARG A 77 0.18 7.62 11.54
C ARG A 77 0.20 6.25 10.87
N THR A 78 -0.84 5.49 11.12
CA THR A 78 -1.02 4.16 10.55
C THR A 78 -2.36 4.05 9.85
N HIS A 79 -2.42 3.10 8.92
CA HIS A 79 -3.67 2.68 8.30
C HIS A 79 -3.79 1.17 8.43
N THR A 80 -5.00 0.70 8.59
CA THR A 80 -5.30 -0.73 8.64
C THR A 80 -5.98 -1.14 7.35
N PHE A 81 -5.46 -2.20 6.75
CA PHE A 81 -5.93 -2.73 5.48
C PHE A 81 -6.53 -4.11 5.67
N LEU A 82 -7.53 -4.41 4.89
CA LEU A 82 -8.20 -5.70 4.85
C LEU A 82 -8.07 -6.28 3.45
N SER A 83 -7.56 -7.49 3.35
CA SER A 83 -7.58 -8.24 2.10
C SER A 83 -8.99 -8.72 1.81
N THR A 84 -9.51 -8.38 0.63
CA THR A 84 -10.83 -8.86 0.22
C THR A 84 -10.81 -10.33 -0.17
N GLU A 85 -9.63 -10.90 -0.39
CA GLU A 85 -9.47 -12.31 -0.75
C GLU A 85 -9.26 -13.18 0.46
N SER A 86 -8.28 -12.85 1.30
CA SER A 86 -7.92 -13.69 2.46
C SER A 86 -8.61 -13.29 3.75
N HIS A 87 -9.24 -12.10 3.77
CA HIS A 87 -9.87 -11.52 4.96
C HIS A 87 -8.90 -11.27 6.12
N ASN A 88 -7.61 -11.19 5.82
CA ASN A 88 -6.62 -10.84 6.81
C ASN A 88 -6.48 -9.33 6.93
N TYR A 89 -6.19 -8.87 8.14
CA TYR A 89 -5.95 -7.46 8.43
C TYR A 89 -4.47 -7.22 8.64
N ARG A 90 -4.02 -6.03 8.28
CA ARG A 90 -2.67 -5.60 8.60
C ARG A 90 -2.64 -4.09 8.79
N THR A 91 -1.97 -3.66 9.84
CA THR A 91 -1.75 -2.23 10.12
C THR A 91 -0.36 -1.86 9.63
N VAL A 92 -0.30 -0.79 8.85
CA VAL A 92 0.95 -0.34 8.22
C VAL A 92 1.18 1.11 8.57
N LYS A 93 2.41 1.45 8.92
CA LYS A 93 2.77 2.86 9.10
C LYS A 93 2.78 3.58 7.76
N ASP A 94 2.21 4.76 7.73
CA ASP A 94 2.06 5.52 6.50
C ASP A 94 3.40 5.74 5.80
N ILE A 95 4.45 6.01 6.56
CA ILE A 95 5.78 6.28 6.01
C ILE A 95 6.38 5.07 5.29
N LEU A 96 5.87 3.86 5.56
CA LEU A 96 6.34 2.65 4.94
C LEU A 96 5.58 2.28 3.68
N ILE A 97 4.53 3.03 3.35
CA ILE A 97 3.77 2.81 2.13
C ILE A 97 4.54 3.43 0.97
N LEU A 98 4.91 2.60 0.00
CA LEU A 98 5.71 3.02 -1.13
C LEU A 98 4.88 3.34 -2.36
N MET A 99 3.88 2.52 -2.64
CA MET A 99 3.01 2.68 -3.80
C MET A 99 1.59 2.26 -3.47
N VAL A 100 0.63 2.92 -4.09
CA VAL A 100 -0.77 2.51 -4.11
C VAL A 100 -1.18 2.48 -5.57
N ASP A 101 -1.58 1.32 -6.06
CA ASP A 101 -1.77 1.06 -7.48
C ASP A 101 -0.52 1.49 -8.25
N ASP A 102 -0.64 2.37 -9.23
CA ASP A 102 0.49 2.87 -10.01
C ASP A 102 1.10 4.14 -9.43
N TYR A 103 0.58 4.64 -8.32
CA TYR A 103 1.05 5.89 -7.74
C TYR A 103 2.19 5.65 -6.76
N LYS A 104 3.31 6.30 -7.01
CA LYS A 104 4.41 6.33 -6.05
C LYS A 104 4.12 7.41 -5.01
N ILE A 105 4.23 7.05 -3.75
CA ILE A 105 3.97 7.99 -2.66
C ILE A 105 5.23 8.82 -2.42
N THR A 106 5.06 10.13 -2.39
CA THR A 106 6.18 11.04 -2.13
C THR A 106 5.97 11.74 -0.79
N VAL A 107 7.07 11.95 -0.09
CA VAL A 107 7.07 12.72 1.15
C VAL A 107 7.17 14.19 0.80
N ASP A 108 6.25 14.97 1.32
CA ASP A 108 6.24 16.42 1.11
C ASP A 108 5.96 17.20 2.38
#